data_e3c1620cf5140aa99d14bd8abed288a4
#
_entry.id   e3c1620cf5140aa99d14bd8abed288a4
#
_cell.length_a   1.000
_cell.length_b   1.000
_cell.length_c   1.000
_cell.angle_alpha   90.00
_cell.angle_beta   90.00
_cell.angle_gamma   90.00
#
_symmetry.space_group_name_H-M   'P 1'
#
loop_
_entity.id
_entity.type
_entity.pdbx_description
1 polymer ?
#
loop_
_entity_poly.entity_id
_entity_poly.type
_entity_poly.pdbx_seq_one_letter_code
_entity_poly.pdbx_strand_id
1 'polypeptide(L)'
;MSKNLVLITSVVNTPNTPLSYSKIRSVYTREERFNQTKKTITSIKQHIPDRKIILVECTDFTQEEKDYFKSECDYILNLWEDKNLHTNIFGSSKSLGEGTMTICALEYIFKNNFQFENLYKICGRYWLNDDFKYEIYNNSKDIFKKIGNDVNNIFTSFYKVNNKTSKILLLFLKKNEQNMIQHIGYEILFGHLLRLIQYNNIEFIDYIGYEGNVTVCGNKYKG
;
A
#
# COMPACT_ATOMS: atom_id res chain seq x y z
N MET A 1 7.93 19.11 -11.26
CA MET A 1 6.93 18.45 -10.41
C MET A 1 6.75 17.04 -10.95
N SER A 2 6.78 16.03 -10.11
CA SER A 2 6.50 14.65 -10.58
C SER A 2 5.00 14.46 -10.74
N LYS A 3 4.58 13.88 -11.88
CA LYS A 3 3.17 13.61 -12.15
C LYS A 3 2.63 12.50 -11.25
N ASN A 4 3.46 11.50 -10.96
CA ASN A 4 3.10 10.29 -10.24
C ASN A 4 3.82 10.21 -8.90
N LEU A 5 3.07 9.99 -7.84
CA LEU A 5 3.58 9.66 -6.52
C LEU A 5 3.27 8.19 -6.25
N VAL A 6 4.26 7.40 -5.88
CA VAL A 6 4.09 5.98 -5.59
C VAL A 6 4.38 5.72 -4.13
N LEU A 7 3.35 5.29 -3.43
CA LEU A 7 3.39 4.90 -2.03
C LEU A 7 3.58 3.39 -1.91
N ILE A 8 4.68 2.97 -1.33
CA ILE A 8 4.94 1.56 -1.01
C ILE A 8 4.76 1.37 0.49
N THR A 9 3.84 0.50 0.91
CA THR A 9 3.74 0.04 2.30
C THR A 9 4.46 -1.29 2.45
N SER A 10 5.46 -1.37 3.33
CA SER A 10 6.26 -2.57 3.55
C SER A 10 6.58 -2.79 5.03
N VAL A 11 6.83 -4.02 5.41
CA VAL A 11 7.42 -4.42 6.69
C VAL A 11 8.41 -5.54 6.39
N VAL A 12 9.69 -5.21 6.35
CA VAL A 12 10.75 -6.18 6.03
C VAL A 12 10.97 -7.14 7.19
N ASN A 13 11.06 -6.64 8.41
CA ASN A 13 11.19 -7.47 9.61
C ASN A 13 9.84 -7.65 10.29
N THR A 14 9.16 -8.76 10.01
CA THR A 14 7.82 -9.03 10.55
C THR A 14 7.92 -9.80 11.86
N PRO A 15 7.36 -9.31 12.98
CA PRO A 15 7.37 -10.04 14.24
C PRO A 15 6.45 -11.26 14.21
N ASN A 16 6.69 -12.21 15.11
CA ASN A 16 5.88 -13.42 15.25
C ASN A 16 4.54 -13.19 16.00
N THR A 17 4.01 -11.97 16.00
CA THR A 17 2.70 -11.69 16.58
C THR A 17 1.60 -12.23 15.69
N PRO A 18 0.61 -12.98 16.22
CA PRO A 18 -0.47 -13.54 15.42
C PRO A 18 -1.41 -12.44 14.89
N LEU A 19 -2.09 -12.75 13.80
CA LEU A 19 -3.26 -12.00 13.33
C LEU A 19 -4.53 -12.59 13.95
N SER A 20 -5.62 -11.83 13.95
CA SER A 20 -6.92 -12.31 14.47
C SER A 20 -7.45 -13.57 13.79
N TYR A 21 -7.03 -13.82 12.56
CA TYR A 21 -7.47 -14.95 11.73
C TYR A 21 -6.34 -15.92 11.35
N SER A 22 -5.11 -15.68 11.78
CA SER A 22 -3.95 -16.53 11.48
C SER A 22 -2.94 -16.51 12.60
N LYS A 23 -2.43 -17.68 13.00
CA LYS A 23 -1.32 -17.79 13.96
C LYS A 23 0.00 -17.27 13.39
N ILE A 24 0.13 -17.19 12.08
CA ILE A 24 1.32 -16.78 11.36
C ILE A 24 1.04 -15.45 10.67
N ARG A 25 1.85 -14.43 10.96
CA ARG A 25 1.76 -13.12 10.30
C ARG A 25 2.44 -13.14 8.94
N SER A 26 3.56 -13.82 8.82
CA SER A 26 4.31 -13.98 7.57
C SER A 26 5.03 -15.32 7.55
N VAL A 27 4.95 -16.02 6.42
CA VAL A 27 5.76 -17.22 6.15
C VAL A 27 7.14 -16.88 5.60
N TYR A 28 7.39 -15.62 5.28
CA TYR A 28 8.62 -15.15 4.68
C TYR A 28 9.59 -14.61 5.73
N THR A 29 10.87 -14.93 5.56
CA THR A 29 11.99 -14.38 6.34
C THR A 29 12.19 -12.90 6.05
N ARG A 30 13.00 -12.23 6.88
CA ARG A 30 13.44 -10.84 6.67
C ARG A 30 14.08 -10.65 5.29
N GLU A 31 15.00 -11.53 4.93
CA GLU A 31 15.71 -11.47 3.66
C GLU A 31 14.77 -11.63 2.46
N GLU A 32 13.86 -12.59 2.50
CA GLU A 32 12.87 -12.79 1.45
C GLU A 32 11.98 -11.56 1.29
N ARG A 33 11.54 -10.96 2.39
CA ARG A 33 10.72 -9.75 2.36
C ARG A 33 11.47 -8.54 1.85
N PHE A 34 12.74 -8.40 2.23
CA PHE A 34 13.61 -7.37 1.67
C PHE A 34 13.75 -7.53 0.15
N ASN A 35 14.00 -8.75 -0.32
CA ASN A 35 14.09 -9.06 -1.75
C ASN A 35 12.76 -8.82 -2.49
N GLN A 36 11.61 -9.11 -1.88
CA GLN A 36 10.29 -8.76 -2.42
C GLN A 36 10.14 -7.25 -2.57
N THR A 37 10.51 -6.47 -1.54
CA THR A 37 10.41 -5.01 -1.58
C THR A 37 11.38 -4.41 -2.62
N LYS A 38 12.60 -4.95 -2.76
CA LYS A 38 13.53 -4.58 -3.84
C LYS A 38 12.89 -4.80 -5.22
N LYS A 39 12.27 -5.95 -5.42
CA LYS A 39 11.56 -6.28 -6.67
C LYS A 39 10.39 -5.33 -6.95
N THR A 40 9.63 -4.96 -5.91
CA THR A 40 8.56 -3.96 -6.02
C THR A 40 9.11 -2.62 -6.51
N ILE A 41 10.16 -2.10 -5.87
CA ILE A 41 10.79 -0.81 -6.23
C ILE A 41 11.29 -0.84 -7.67
N THR A 42 12.02 -1.90 -8.06
CA THR A 42 12.54 -2.06 -9.43
C THR A 42 11.42 -2.04 -10.45
N SER A 43 10.34 -2.79 -10.22
CA SER A 43 9.20 -2.85 -11.14
C SER A 43 8.50 -1.50 -11.29
N ILE A 44 8.36 -0.74 -10.19
CA ILE A 44 7.80 0.62 -10.24
C ILE A 44 8.67 1.51 -11.13
N LYS A 45 10.00 1.42 -10.99
CA LYS A 45 10.94 2.19 -11.81
C LYS A 45 10.86 1.85 -13.28
N GLN A 46 10.55 0.61 -13.62
CA GLN A 46 10.40 0.15 -14.99
C GLN A 46 9.07 0.58 -15.63
N HIS A 47 7.98 0.54 -14.87
CA HIS A 47 6.62 0.62 -15.44
C HIS A 47 5.90 1.95 -15.20
N ILE A 48 6.27 2.74 -14.18
CA ILE A 48 5.61 4.03 -13.90
C ILE A 48 6.60 5.16 -14.20
N PRO A 49 6.43 5.91 -15.30
CA PRO A 49 7.29 7.05 -15.64
C PRO A 49 7.01 8.27 -14.74
N ASP A 50 7.89 9.26 -14.75
CA ASP A 50 7.75 10.55 -14.02
C ASP A 50 7.20 10.37 -12.59
N ARG A 51 7.89 9.54 -11.80
CA ARG A 51 7.48 9.13 -10.46
C ARG A 51 8.41 9.64 -9.37
N LYS A 52 7.84 9.80 -8.18
CA LYS A 52 8.56 9.81 -6.91
C LYS A 52 8.07 8.68 -6.04
N ILE A 53 8.98 7.99 -5.36
CA ILE A 53 8.71 6.82 -4.53
C ILE A 53 8.81 7.23 -3.06
N ILE A 54 7.72 7.02 -2.32
CA ILE A 54 7.68 7.09 -0.86
C ILE A 54 7.58 5.66 -0.32
N LEU A 55 8.61 5.21 0.37
CA LEU A 55 8.57 3.97 1.13
C LEU A 55 8.09 4.26 2.55
N VAL A 56 7.00 3.63 2.96
CA VAL A 56 6.56 3.58 4.37
C VAL A 56 6.89 2.22 4.93
N GLU A 57 7.66 2.21 5.99
CA GLU A 57 8.22 0.99 6.57
C GLU A 57 8.09 1.03 8.10
N CYS A 58 7.98 -0.13 8.71
CA CYS A 58 8.05 -0.26 10.17
C CYS A 58 9.01 -1.39 10.52
N THR A 59 10.30 -1.10 10.43
CA THR A 59 11.38 -2.08 10.62
C THR A 59 12.61 -1.43 11.23
N ASP A 60 13.28 -2.14 12.11
CA ASP A 60 14.63 -1.86 12.62
C ASP A 60 15.67 -2.12 11.52
N PHE A 61 15.85 -1.21 10.61
CA PHE A 61 16.72 -1.40 9.45
C PHE A 61 18.13 -1.83 9.82
N THR A 62 18.64 -2.86 9.12
CA THR A 62 20.07 -3.09 9.01
C THR A 62 20.73 -1.97 8.21
N GLN A 63 22.05 -1.85 8.27
CA GLN A 63 22.75 -0.84 7.47
C GLN A 63 22.55 -1.08 5.96
N GLU A 64 22.58 -2.33 5.51
CA GLU A 64 22.33 -2.71 4.11
C GLU A 64 20.95 -2.27 3.63
N GLU A 65 19.89 -2.56 4.41
CA GLU A 65 18.52 -2.17 4.09
C GLU A 65 18.39 -0.64 4.01
N LYS A 66 18.97 0.06 4.98
CA LYS A 66 18.96 1.52 5.04
C LYS A 66 19.65 2.16 3.83
N ASP A 67 20.82 1.65 3.46
CA ASP A 67 21.59 2.17 2.33
C ASP A 67 20.87 1.90 1.01
N TYR A 68 20.34 0.69 0.84
CA TYR A 68 19.54 0.33 -0.33
C TYR A 68 18.32 1.23 -0.48
N PHE A 69 17.50 1.37 0.56
CA PHE A 69 16.28 2.18 0.47
C PHE A 69 16.59 3.66 0.24
N LYS A 70 17.67 4.18 0.82
CA LYS A 70 18.12 5.56 0.57
C LYS A 70 18.56 5.80 -0.87
N SER A 71 19.16 4.79 -1.52
CA SER A 71 19.56 4.92 -2.94
C SER A 71 18.41 4.78 -3.91
N GLU A 72 17.37 4.03 -3.53
CA GLU A 72 16.33 3.59 -4.46
C GLU A 72 14.99 4.34 -4.31
N CYS A 73 14.73 4.95 -3.16
CA CYS A 73 13.50 5.69 -2.87
C CYS A 73 13.78 7.19 -2.69
N ASP A 74 12.86 8.03 -3.18
CA ASP A 74 12.98 9.49 -3.00
C ASP A 74 12.74 9.90 -1.55
N TYR A 75 11.85 9.19 -0.85
CA TYR A 75 11.51 9.44 0.55
C TYR A 75 11.30 8.13 1.30
N ILE A 76 11.77 8.10 2.56
CA ILE A 76 11.58 6.98 3.48
C ILE A 76 10.91 7.50 4.74
N LEU A 77 9.76 6.94 5.06
CA LEU A 77 9.04 7.15 6.30
C LEU A 77 9.12 5.85 7.12
N ASN A 78 10.10 5.76 8.02
CA ASN A 78 10.23 4.62 8.93
C ASN A 78 9.51 4.92 10.24
N LEU A 79 8.50 4.10 10.57
CA LEU A 79 7.61 4.24 11.73
C LEU A 79 8.08 3.43 12.93
N TRP A 80 9.25 2.80 12.86
CA TRP A 80 9.75 1.86 13.88
C TRP A 80 9.88 2.47 15.27
N GLU A 81 10.37 3.69 15.36
CA GLU A 81 10.68 4.35 16.65
C GLU A 81 9.42 4.84 17.40
N ASP A 82 8.29 4.99 16.71
CA ASP A 82 7.03 5.38 17.35
C ASP A 82 6.33 4.15 17.93
N LYS A 83 6.36 4.01 19.26
CA LYS A 83 5.79 2.85 19.96
C LYS A 83 4.28 2.68 19.74
N ASN A 84 3.54 3.78 19.59
CA ASN A 84 2.10 3.71 19.35
C ASN A 84 1.80 3.19 17.94
N LEU A 85 2.50 3.73 16.93
CA LEU A 85 2.38 3.25 15.56
C LEU A 85 2.84 1.81 15.44
N HIS A 86 3.94 1.45 16.08
CA HIS A 86 4.44 0.07 16.14
C HIS A 86 3.38 -0.88 16.72
N THR A 87 2.71 -0.50 17.80
CA THR A 87 1.64 -1.31 18.42
C THR A 87 0.45 -1.50 17.46
N ASN A 88 0.04 -0.47 16.76
CA ASN A 88 -1.03 -0.55 15.78
C ASN A 88 -0.66 -1.43 14.58
N ILE A 89 0.56 -1.28 14.06
CA ILE A 89 1.04 -2.01 12.87
C ILE A 89 1.20 -3.50 13.17
N PHE A 90 1.69 -3.84 14.37
CA PHE A 90 1.96 -5.22 14.76
C PHE A 90 0.89 -5.85 15.66
N GLY A 91 -0.21 -5.16 15.93
CA GLY A 91 -1.38 -5.70 16.61
C GLY A 91 -2.06 -6.82 15.82
N SER A 92 -3.08 -7.45 16.40
CA SER A 92 -3.82 -8.55 15.77
C SER A 92 -4.64 -8.14 14.55
N SER A 93 -4.94 -6.86 14.38
CA SER A 93 -5.68 -6.34 13.22
C SER A 93 -4.75 -5.98 12.07
N LYS A 94 -4.81 -6.77 10.99
CA LYS A 94 -4.11 -6.44 9.75
C LYS A 94 -4.63 -5.14 9.11
N SER A 95 -5.94 -4.92 9.22
CA SER A 95 -6.60 -3.72 8.73
C SER A 95 -6.07 -2.46 9.41
N LEU A 96 -5.92 -2.50 10.75
CA LEU A 96 -5.35 -1.38 11.51
C LEU A 96 -3.89 -1.11 11.10
N GLY A 97 -3.08 -2.17 10.95
CA GLY A 97 -1.69 -2.02 10.54
C GLY A 97 -1.54 -1.36 9.17
N GLU A 98 -2.27 -1.83 8.17
CA GLU A 98 -2.26 -1.25 6.81
C GLU A 98 -2.81 0.19 6.82
N GLY A 99 -3.91 0.41 7.55
CA GLY A 99 -4.53 1.73 7.71
C GLY A 99 -3.60 2.74 8.38
N THR A 100 -2.94 2.36 9.47
CA THR A 100 -1.96 3.21 10.18
C THR A 100 -0.82 3.63 9.25
N MET A 101 -0.22 2.71 8.52
CA MET A 101 0.84 3.03 7.55
C MET A 101 0.36 3.98 6.45
N THR A 102 -0.85 3.75 5.93
CA THR A 102 -1.44 4.60 4.88
C THR A 102 -1.78 6.00 5.41
N ILE A 103 -2.33 6.11 6.62
CA ILE A 103 -2.60 7.40 7.28
C ILE A 103 -1.31 8.19 7.46
N CYS A 104 -0.27 7.59 8.05
CA CYS A 104 1.02 8.25 8.26
C CYS A 104 1.64 8.75 6.94
N ALA A 105 1.53 7.93 5.89
CA ALA A 105 2.02 8.32 4.56
C ALA A 105 1.27 9.53 3.99
N LEU A 106 -0.07 9.50 4.03
CA LEU A 106 -0.90 10.59 3.50
C LEU A 106 -0.72 11.88 4.32
N GLU A 107 -0.61 11.78 5.66
CA GLU A 107 -0.27 12.94 6.50
C GLU A 107 1.08 13.53 6.14
N TYR A 108 2.09 12.69 5.95
CA TYR A 108 3.42 13.14 5.51
C TYR A 108 3.38 13.85 4.17
N ILE A 109 2.65 13.28 3.19
CA ILE A 109 2.47 13.85 1.85
C ILE A 109 1.82 15.24 1.94
N PHE A 110 0.72 15.37 2.68
CA PHE A 110 0.00 16.65 2.76
C PHE A 110 0.70 17.69 3.64
N LYS A 111 1.33 17.27 4.73
CA LYS A 111 2.13 18.17 5.59
C LYS A 111 3.30 18.78 4.84
N ASN A 112 3.93 18.05 3.94
CA ASN A 112 5.05 18.52 3.14
C ASN A 112 4.64 19.10 1.77
N ASN A 113 3.34 19.31 1.55
CA ASN A 113 2.79 19.96 0.33
C ASN A 113 3.26 19.29 -0.98
N PHE A 114 3.32 17.96 -1.02
CA PHE A 114 3.67 17.24 -2.25
C PHE A 114 2.67 17.55 -3.36
N GLN A 115 3.19 17.90 -4.52
CA GLN A 115 2.38 18.14 -5.72
C GLN A 115 2.43 16.90 -6.61
N PHE A 116 1.27 16.33 -6.92
CA PHE A 116 1.10 15.17 -7.78
C PHE A 116 -0.30 15.16 -8.41
N GLU A 117 -0.43 14.52 -9.55
CA GLU A 117 -1.74 14.24 -10.18
C GLU A 117 -2.28 12.88 -9.70
N ASN A 118 -1.43 11.86 -9.71
CA ASN A 118 -1.75 10.49 -9.40
C ASN A 118 -0.97 9.99 -8.18
N LEU A 119 -1.67 9.33 -7.26
CA LEU A 119 -1.09 8.55 -6.18
C LEU A 119 -1.34 7.06 -6.45
N TYR A 120 -0.29 6.32 -6.70
CA TYR A 120 -0.31 4.87 -6.76
C TYR A 120 0.04 4.32 -5.39
N LYS A 121 -0.73 3.36 -4.88
CA LYS A 121 -0.37 2.60 -3.68
C LYS A 121 -0.09 1.16 -4.07
N ILE A 122 1.01 0.61 -3.58
CA ILE A 122 1.37 -0.80 -3.75
C ILE A 122 1.96 -1.35 -2.46
N CYS A 123 1.65 -2.63 -2.13
CA CYS A 123 2.31 -3.31 -1.02
C CYS A 123 3.68 -3.85 -1.47
N GLY A 124 4.71 -3.76 -0.60
CA GLY A 124 6.10 -4.15 -0.88
C GLY A 124 6.35 -5.65 -1.10
N ARG A 125 5.31 -6.43 -1.37
CA ARG A 125 5.35 -7.87 -1.70
C ARG A 125 4.78 -8.16 -3.07
N TYR A 126 4.36 -7.11 -3.78
CA TYR A 126 3.81 -7.18 -5.11
C TYR A 126 4.63 -6.31 -6.04
N TRP A 127 4.79 -6.72 -7.26
CA TRP A 127 5.55 -6.01 -8.29
C TRP A 127 4.79 -6.02 -9.60
N LEU A 128 4.91 -4.95 -10.35
CA LEU A 128 4.35 -4.83 -11.68
C LEU A 128 5.11 -5.77 -12.64
N ASN A 129 4.41 -6.37 -13.57
CA ASN A 129 4.98 -7.23 -14.60
C ASN A 129 4.74 -6.66 -16.00
N ASP A 130 5.18 -7.36 -17.05
CA ASP A 130 5.09 -6.88 -18.44
C ASP A 130 3.65 -6.71 -18.96
N ASP A 131 2.67 -7.27 -18.23
CA ASP A 131 1.24 -7.09 -18.55
C ASP A 131 0.70 -5.75 -18.02
N PHE A 132 1.44 -5.05 -17.15
CA PHE A 132 1.03 -3.73 -16.64
C PHE A 132 1.08 -2.69 -17.77
N LYS A 133 -0.05 -2.02 -18.00
CA LYS A 133 -0.18 -0.99 -19.05
C LYS A 133 -0.38 0.37 -18.41
N TYR A 134 0.69 1.16 -18.32
CA TYR A 134 0.66 2.49 -17.70
C TYR A 134 -0.42 3.39 -18.31
N GLU A 135 -0.71 3.25 -19.60
CA GLU A 135 -1.69 4.04 -20.35
C GLU A 135 -3.09 3.94 -19.73
N ILE A 136 -3.45 2.77 -19.19
CA ILE A 136 -4.74 2.56 -18.50
C ILE A 136 -4.84 3.45 -17.26
N TYR A 137 -3.71 3.70 -16.60
CA TYR A 137 -3.65 4.46 -15.34
C TYR A 137 -3.36 5.95 -15.55
N ASN A 138 -2.88 6.35 -16.75
CA ASN A 138 -2.49 7.72 -17.06
C ASN A 138 -3.70 8.61 -17.42
N ASN A 139 -4.64 8.70 -16.49
CA ASN A 139 -5.86 9.48 -16.62
C ASN A 139 -6.25 10.10 -15.28
N SER A 140 -7.32 10.90 -15.22
CA SER A 140 -7.79 11.57 -13.99
C SER A 140 -8.70 10.70 -13.11
N LYS A 141 -9.05 9.48 -13.53
CA LYS A 141 -9.95 8.60 -12.78
C LYS A 141 -9.22 7.93 -11.62
N ASP A 142 -9.96 7.57 -10.59
CA ASP A 142 -9.52 6.68 -9.54
C ASP A 142 -9.69 5.23 -10.02
N ILE A 143 -8.66 4.40 -9.88
CA ILE A 143 -8.64 3.05 -10.46
C ILE A 143 -8.49 2.02 -9.35
N PHE A 144 -9.43 1.08 -9.33
CA PHE A 144 -9.50 -0.01 -8.37
C PHE A 144 -9.77 -1.35 -9.04
N LYS A 145 -9.41 -2.42 -8.34
CA LYS A 145 -9.80 -3.79 -8.70
C LYS A 145 -10.76 -4.32 -7.64
N LYS A 146 -11.83 -4.97 -8.07
CA LYS A 146 -12.75 -5.69 -7.17
C LYS A 146 -12.19 -7.06 -6.80
N ILE A 147 -12.55 -7.57 -5.64
CA ILE A 147 -12.35 -8.97 -5.28
C ILE A 147 -13.59 -9.75 -5.71
N GLY A 148 -13.43 -10.58 -6.72
CA GLY A 148 -14.57 -11.21 -7.37
C GLY A 148 -15.49 -10.16 -8.02
N ASN A 149 -16.80 -10.40 -7.94
CA ASN A 149 -17.82 -9.48 -8.47
C ASN A 149 -18.41 -8.52 -7.41
N ASP A 150 -17.87 -8.55 -6.19
CA ASP A 150 -18.39 -7.72 -5.09
C ASP A 150 -17.78 -6.32 -5.11
N VAL A 151 -18.62 -5.33 -5.42
CA VAL A 151 -18.26 -3.90 -5.38
C VAL A 151 -17.96 -3.38 -3.97
N ASN A 152 -18.30 -4.14 -2.94
CA ASN A 152 -18.03 -3.80 -1.55
C ASN A 152 -16.71 -4.36 -1.05
N ASN A 153 -15.98 -5.11 -1.87
CA ASN A 153 -14.74 -5.75 -1.50
C ASN A 153 -13.66 -5.40 -2.53
N ILE A 154 -12.76 -4.49 -2.15
CA ILE A 154 -11.79 -3.88 -3.05
C ILE A 154 -10.40 -4.43 -2.79
N PHE A 155 -9.70 -4.74 -3.85
CA PHE A 155 -8.32 -5.18 -3.78
C PHE A 155 -7.39 -4.02 -3.40
N THR A 156 -6.85 -4.02 -2.20
CA THR A 156 -6.10 -2.89 -1.62
C THR A 156 -4.58 -3.02 -1.73
N SER A 157 -4.08 -4.14 -2.28
CA SER A 157 -2.64 -4.31 -2.51
C SER A 157 -2.09 -3.41 -3.60
N PHE A 158 -2.94 -2.98 -4.54
CA PHE A 158 -2.64 -1.98 -5.56
C PHE A 158 -3.89 -1.18 -5.90
N TYR A 159 -3.76 0.13 -5.95
CA TYR A 159 -4.77 1.05 -6.47
C TYR A 159 -4.13 2.38 -6.89
N LYS A 160 -4.87 3.14 -7.69
CA LYS A 160 -4.49 4.49 -8.08
C LYS A 160 -5.62 5.45 -7.76
N VAL A 161 -5.29 6.57 -7.11
CA VAL A 161 -6.22 7.66 -6.80
C VAL A 161 -5.63 9.02 -7.19
N ASN A 162 -6.49 9.99 -7.51
CA ASN A 162 -6.05 11.37 -7.73
C ASN A 162 -5.81 12.10 -6.40
N ASN A 163 -5.25 13.32 -6.49
CA ASN A 163 -4.95 14.15 -5.30
C ASN A 163 -6.20 14.44 -4.46
N LYS A 164 -7.35 14.71 -5.08
CA LYS A 164 -8.60 15.00 -4.35
C LYS A 164 -9.06 13.77 -3.57
N THR A 165 -9.11 12.62 -4.22
CA THR A 165 -9.53 11.36 -3.58
C THR A 165 -8.56 10.92 -2.49
N SER A 166 -7.25 11.18 -2.64
CA SER A 166 -6.28 10.85 -1.58
C SER A 166 -6.49 11.64 -0.28
N LYS A 167 -6.99 12.90 -0.36
CA LYS A 167 -7.42 13.67 0.82
C LYS A 167 -8.65 13.08 1.48
N ILE A 168 -9.63 12.67 0.68
CA ILE A 168 -10.84 12.00 1.19
C ILE A 168 -10.47 10.67 1.85
N LEU A 169 -9.57 9.89 1.22
CA LEU A 169 -9.07 8.64 1.77
C LEU A 169 -8.42 8.83 3.15
N LEU A 170 -7.58 9.86 3.32
CA LEU A 170 -6.98 10.17 4.63
C LEU A 170 -8.06 10.42 5.69
N LEU A 171 -9.03 11.29 5.41
CA LEU A 171 -10.10 11.61 6.36
C LEU A 171 -10.97 10.39 6.66
N PHE A 172 -11.26 9.60 5.63
CA PHE A 172 -12.03 8.37 5.77
C PHE A 172 -11.33 7.34 6.66
N LEU A 173 -10.05 7.08 6.43
CA LEU A 173 -9.29 6.12 7.24
C LEU A 173 -9.20 6.55 8.70
N LYS A 174 -8.93 7.83 8.97
CA LYS A 174 -8.92 8.38 10.34
C LYS A 174 -10.27 8.20 11.03
N LYS A 175 -11.38 8.47 10.34
CA LYS A 175 -12.73 8.30 10.88
C LYS A 175 -13.07 6.82 11.16
N ASN A 176 -12.47 5.90 10.42
CA ASN A 176 -12.74 4.47 10.53
C ASN A 176 -11.69 3.69 11.34
N GLU A 177 -10.84 4.36 12.10
CA GLU A 177 -9.81 3.71 12.90
C GLU A 177 -10.40 2.70 13.89
N GLN A 178 -11.53 3.02 14.55
CA GLN A 178 -12.23 2.09 15.44
C GLN A 178 -12.73 0.84 14.72
N ASN A 179 -13.21 0.97 13.49
CA ASN A 179 -13.61 -0.17 12.65
C ASN A 179 -12.41 -1.07 12.34
N MET A 180 -11.24 -0.49 12.09
CA MET A 180 -10.00 -1.24 11.87
C MET A 180 -9.53 -1.94 13.15
N ILE A 181 -9.66 -1.31 14.31
CA ILE A 181 -9.39 -1.92 15.63
C ILE A 181 -10.32 -3.13 15.85
N GLN A 182 -11.58 -3.03 15.47
CA GLN A 182 -12.59 -4.10 15.54
C GLN A 182 -12.45 -5.16 14.44
N HIS A 183 -11.32 -5.18 13.72
CA HIS A 183 -11.00 -6.15 12.66
C HIS A 183 -11.91 -6.10 11.42
N ILE A 184 -12.64 -5.01 11.18
CA ILE A 184 -13.30 -4.82 9.88
C ILE A 184 -12.23 -4.84 8.77
N GLY A 185 -12.43 -5.68 7.76
CA GLY A 185 -11.47 -5.87 6.68
C GLY A 185 -11.15 -4.57 5.93
N TYR A 186 -9.88 -4.34 5.64
CA TYR A 186 -9.43 -3.13 4.95
C TYR A 186 -10.07 -3.02 3.56
N GLU A 187 -10.23 -4.15 2.90
CA GLU A 187 -10.88 -4.31 1.60
C GLU A 187 -12.37 -3.89 1.63
N ILE A 188 -13.07 -4.20 2.73
CA ILE A 188 -14.48 -3.82 2.95
C ILE A 188 -14.58 -2.31 3.23
N LEU A 189 -13.66 -1.75 4.01
CA LEU A 189 -13.61 -0.31 4.25
C LEU A 189 -13.45 0.47 2.95
N PHE A 190 -12.62 -0.02 2.03
CA PHE A 190 -12.50 0.60 0.71
C PHE A 190 -13.80 0.53 -0.11
N GLY A 191 -14.55 -0.56 -0.01
CA GLY A 191 -15.91 -0.62 -0.59
C GLY A 191 -16.83 0.46 -0.04
N HIS A 192 -16.77 0.75 1.27
CA HIS A 192 -17.52 1.86 1.88
C HIS A 192 -17.02 3.23 1.41
N LEU A 193 -15.70 3.43 1.29
CA LEU A 193 -15.11 4.65 0.74
C LEU A 193 -15.65 4.93 -0.67
N LEU A 194 -15.67 3.93 -1.55
CA LEU A 194 -16.08 4.11 -2.94
C LEU A 194 -17.53 4.57 -3.06
N ARG A 195 -18.41 4.16 -2.16
CA ARG A 195 -19.80 4.66 -2.10
C ARG A 195 -19.87 6.15 -1.74
N LEU A 196 -18.91 6.66 -0.95
CA LEU A 196 -18.89 8.07 -0.52
C LEU A 196 -18.34 9.01 -1.60
N ILE A 197 -17.39 8.55 -2.43
CA ILE A 197 -16.69 9.41 -3.40
C ILE A 197 -17.43 9.56 -4.75
N GLN A 198 -18.66 9.10 -4.85
CA GLN A 198 -19.48 9.13 -6.07
C GLN A 198 -18.81 8.45 -7.28
N TYR A 199 -19.39 7.37 -7.76
CA TYR A 199 -18.86 6.47 -8.80
C TYR A 199 -18.44 7.11 -10.13
N ASN A 200 -18.78 8.37 -10.39
CA ASN A 200 -18.58 9.02 -11.70
C ASN A 200 -17.10 9.20 -12.10
N ASN A 201 -16.18 9.11 -11.16
CA ASN A 201 -14.73 9.23 -11.43
C ASN A 201 -13.97 7.95 -11.10
N ILE A 202 -14.65 6.83 -10.92
CA ILE A 202 -14.03 5.54 -10.59
C ILE A 202 -14.06 4.65 -11.82
N GLU A 203 -12.94 3.99 -12.05
CA GLU A 203 -12.80 2.92 -13.02
C GLU A 203 -12.41 1.61 -12.32
N PHE A 204 -13.14 0.56 -12.61
CA PHE A 204 -12.79 -0.78 -12.15
C PHE A 204 -12.10 -1.53 -13.27
N ILE A 205 -11.00 -2.20 -12.90
CA ILE A 205 -10.25 -3.05 -13.81
C ILE A 205 -10.27 -4.50 -13.31
N ASP A 206 -10.29 -5.44 -14.23
CA ASP A 206 -10.27 -6.87 -13.91
C ASP A 206 -8.85 -7.40 -13.73
N TYR A 207 -7.88 -6.78 -14.41
CA TYR A 207 -6.49 -7.21 -14.42
C TYR A 207 -5.55 -6.02 -14.25
N ILE A 208 -4.63 -6.12 -13.30
CA ILE A 208 -3.69 -5.03 -12.99
C ILE A 208 -2.40 -5.15 -13.80
N GLY A 209 -1.94 -6.35 -14.06
CA GLY A 209 -0.59 -6.62 -14.59
C GLY A 209 0.45 -6.63 -13.48
N TYR A 210 0.19 -7.35 -12.39
CA TYR A 210 1.14 -7.47 -11.29
C TYR A 210 1.16 -8.89 -10.71
N GLU A 211 2.23 -9.18 -10.02
CA GLU A 211 2.46 -10.43 -9.33
C GLU A 211 2.83 -10.17 -7.87
N GLY A 212 2.70 -11.19 -7.03
CA GLY A 212 3.11 -11.03 -5.65
C GLY A 212 2.98 -12.29 -4.83
N ASN A 213 3.27 -12.12 -3.53
CA ASN A 213 3.31 -13.20 -2.57
C ASN A 213 2.32 -12.95 -1.43
N VAL A 214 1.42 -13.89 -1.21
CA VAL A 214 0.47 -13.82 -0.09
C VAL A 214 1.20 -14.18 1.21
N THR A 215 1.21 -13.25 2.17
CA THR A 215 2.07 -13.33 3.35
C THR A 215 1.79 -14.53 4.25
N VAL A 216 0.52 -14.87 4.46
CA VAL A 216 0.12 -15.88 5.46
C VAL A 216 0.18 -17.31 4.95
N CYS A 217 0.21 -17.53 3.64
CA CYS A 217 0.20 -18.86 3.04
C CYS A 217 1.29 -19.12 2.01
N GLY A 218 2.06 -18.08 1.64
CA GLY A 218 3.14 -18.22 0.65
C GLY A 218 2.67 -18.37 -0.79
N ASN A 219 1.37 -18.37 -1.05
CA ASN A 219 0.84 -18.52 -2.40
C ASN A 219 1.27 -17.35 -3.29
N LYS A 220 1.61 -17.67 -4.53
CA LYS A 220 1.83 -16.63 -5.55
C LYS A 220 0.47 -16.10 -6.03
N TYR A 221 0.43 -14.81 -6.27
CA TYR A 221 -0.70 -14.14 -6.88
C TYR A 221 -0.26 -13.53 -8.22
N LYS A 222 -1.12 -13.65 -9.22
CA LYS A 222 -0.99 -12.96 -10.51
C LYS A 222 -2.36 -12.33 -10.85
N GLY A 223 -2.38 -11.03 -11.15
CA GLY A 223 -3.64 -10.32 -11.38
C GLY A 223 -3.52 -9.03 -12.16
#